data_606865bd8151339dbf7b8cddbde5d768
#
_entry.id   606865bd8151339dbf7b8cddbde5d768
#
_cell.length_a   1.000
_cell.length_b   1.000
_cell.length_c   1.000
_cell.angle_alpha   90.00
_cell.angle_beta   90.00
_cell.angle_gamma   90.00
#
_symmetry.space_group_name_H-M   'P 1'
#
loop_
_entity.id
_entity.type
_entity.pdbx_description
1 polymer ?
#
loop_
_entity_poly.entity_id
_entity_poly.type
_entity_poly.pdbx_seq_one_letter_code
_entity_poly.pdbx_strand_id
1 'polypeptide(L)'
;EQLHLLNPLQISNFLSYRKLLGNFLSIYEIQSIPTWDLALINRLRPYITVAQKTQVFNSISKRIKNGESSFLIRGTQVLEKSKGYLLASSEVKNYYPGSTQKILMRYKYRFKNLLQFGLTAEKDAGEQFFKGAQKYGFDFYSAHFFIRNMGIIKSLALGDFSVNLGQGLTQWQSLAFNKGADIMNTKRQADKLMPYNSAGEIAFNRGAGITLQIKNWEATAFVSYRKLDAGFNVDTLSYEDYVSSLRTSGYHRTASEIQGKGVQGQLTLGGNISYSTERFHLGANAVNYNFQHSISKEDYLYNKYALSGKSAANYSIDYSYTFKNIHFFGEVAVDNDMDKALVNGLLINMDVNVSMSFLYRNISRGYQSLYSNSFTKNTYPTNESGLYSGITITP
;
A
#
# COMPACT_ATOMS: atom_id res chain seq x y z
N GLU A 1 8.48 13.55 2.03
CA GLU A 1 8.08 12.26 1.42
C GLU A 1 6.61 11.91 1.70
N GLN A 2 6.11 12.08 2.93
CA GLN A 2 4.74 11.67 3.32
C GLN A 2 3.60 12.45 2.64
N LEU A 3 3.87 13.64 2.15
CA LEU A 3 2.87 14.47 1.47
C LEU A 3 2.67 14.08 0.01
N HIS A 4 3.57 13.28 -0.57
CA HIS A 4 3.58 12.90 -1.99
C HIS A 4 3.44 14.09 -2.96
N LEU A 5 3.85 15.29 -2.51
CA LEU A 5 3.79 16.53 -3.27
C LEU A 5 5.13 16.88 -3.93
N LEU A 6 6.21 16.22 -3.53
CA LEU A 6 7.57 16.44 -3.98
C LEU A 6 8.10 15.21 -4.71
N ASN A 7 8.77 15.41 -5.82
CA ASN A 7 9.52 14.34 -6.47
C ASN A 7 10.89 14.14 -5.79
N PRO A 8 11.59 13.02 -6.06
CA PRO A 8 12.87 12.69 -5.41
C PRO A 8 13.96 13.75 -5.64
N LEU A 9 13.99 14.40 -6.80
CA LEU A 9 14.95 15.48 -7.10
C LEU A 9 14.69 16.72 -6.25
N GLN A 10 13.42 17.10 -6.10
CA GLN A 10 13.03 18.22 -5.24
C GLN A 10 13.37 17.97 -3.78
N ILE A 11 13.18 16.72 -3.31
CA ILE A 11 13.58 16.30 -1.96
C ILE A 11 15.09 16.36 -1.79
N SER A 12 15.86 15.85 -2.76
CA SER A 12 17.32 15.87 -2.73
C SER A 12 17.87 17.31 -2.71
N ASN A 13 17.30 18.20 -3.52
CA ASN A 13 17.69 19.61 -3.55
C ASN A 13 17.38 20.31 -2.21
N PHE A 14 16.22 20.04 -1.62
CA PHE A 14 15.86 20.54 -0.30
C PHE A 14 16.84 20.08 0.79
N LEU A 15 17.20 18.80 0.82
CA LEU A 15 18.14 18.26 1.79
C LEU A 15 19.54 18.83 1.61
N SER A 16 20.01 18.98 0.37
CA SER A 16 21.29 19.59 0.03
C SER A 16 21.33 21.07 0.43
N TYR A 17 20.28 21.81 0.19
CA TYR A 17 20.15 23.22 0.60
C TYR A 17 20.23 23.36 2.12
N ARG A 18 19.48 22.54 2.88
CA ARG A 18 19.55 22.55 4.35
C ARG A 18 20.90 22.15 4.92
N LYS A 19 21.64 21.28 4.24
CA LYS A 19 22.98 20.88 4.65
C LYS A 19 23.99 22.01 4.48
N LEU A 20 23.87 22.78 3.41
CA LEU A 20 24.77 23.89 3.10
C LEU A 20 24.49 25.12 3.96
N LEU A 21 23.24 25.48 4.16
CA LEU A 21 22.82 26.75 4.76
C LEU A 21 22.19 26.60 6.15
N GLY A 22 21.96 25.36 6.61
CA GLY A 22 21.36 25.08 7.92
C GLY A 22 19.85 25.12 7.95
N ASN A 23 19.28 25.49 9.09
CA ASN A 23 17.84 25.60 9.25
C ASN A 23 17.30 26.87 8.62
N PHE A 24 16.14 26.79 7.97
CA PHE A 24 15.47 27.97 7.43
C PHE A 24 15.10 28.95 8.54
N LEU A 25 15.35 30.22 8.29
CA LEU A 25 14.93 31.33 9.15
C LEU A 25 13.52 31.82 8.78
N SER A 26 13.16 31.70 7.52
CA SER A 26 11.87 32.12 6.98
C SER A 26 11.34 31.10 5.96
N ILE A 27 10.01 31.03 5.84
CA ILE A 27 9.36 30.20 4.82
C ILE A 27 9.67 30.68 3.39
N TYR A 28 10.05 31.94 3.23
CA TYR A 28 10.39 32.50 1.93
C TYR A 28 11.74 32.00 1.39
N GLU A 29 12.62 31.49 2.25
CA GLU A 29 13.91 30.92 1.83
C GLU A 29 13.77 29.67 0.96
N ILE A 30 12.62 28.98 1.02
CA ILE A 30 12.36 27.82 0.17
C ILE A 30 12.33 28.16 -1.32
N GLN A 31 12.14 29.43 -1.69
CA GLN A 31 12.22 29.91 -3.07
C GLN A 31 13.63 29.83 -3.65
N SER A 32 14.66 29.77 -2.80
CA SER A 32 16.05 29.64 -3.22
C SER A 32 16.47 28.19 -3.48
N ILE A 33 15.59 27.22 -3.24
CA ILE A 33 15.87 25.81 -3.50
C ILE A 33 15.74 25.55 -5.00
N PRO A 34 16.78 25.02 -5.66
CA PRO A 34 16.70 24.66 -7.07
C PRO A 34 15.51 23.72 -7.36
N THR A 35 14.81 23.96 -8.47
CA THR A 35 13.64 23.18 -8.92
C THR A 35 12.34 23.38 -8.10
N TRP A 36 12.32 24.35 -7.17
CA TRP A 36 11.11 24.72 -6.43
C TRP A 36 10.51 25.98 -7.04
N ASP A 37 9.51 25.81 -7.88
CA ASP A 37 8.75 26.90 -8.47
C ASP A 37 7.69 27.47 -7.52
N LEU A 38 7.13 28.61 -7.88
CA LEU A 38 6.12 29.29 -7.07
C LEU A 38 4.82 28.46 -6.94
N ALA A 39 4.47 27.68 -7.96
CA ALA A 39 3.30 26.82 -7.95
C ALA A 39 3.46 25.68 -6.94
N LEU A 40 4.62 25.03 -6.92
CA LEU A 40 4.97 24.00 -5.93
C LEU A 40 4.98 24.57 -4.52
N ILE A 41 5.58 25.74 -4.32
CA ILE A 41 5.65 26.42 -3.02
C ILE A 41 4.26 26.75 -2.49
N ASN A 42 3.36 27.25 -3.33
CA ASN A 42 1.98 27.53 -2.95
C ASN A 42 1.21 26.25 -2.57
N ARG A 43 1.46 25.13 -3.25
CA ARG A 43 0.90 23.81 -2.89
C ARG A 43 1.42 23.28 -1.55
N LEU A 44 2.67 23.54 -1.22
CA LEU A 44 3.31 23.09 0.00
C LEU A 44 2.99 23.97 1.21
N ARG A 45 2.79 25.27 1.00
CA ARG A 45 2.61 26.27 2.06
C ARG A 45 1.60 25.89 3.15
N PRO A 46 0.44 25.27 2.85
CA PRO A 46 -0.50 24.86 3.89
C PRO A 46 0.02 23.74 4.83
N TYR A 47 1.06 23.02 4.41
CA TYR A 47 1.57 21.82 5.09
C TYR A 47 2.91 22.03 5.78
N ILE A 48 3.56 23.17 5.57
CA ILE A 48 4.90 23.46 6.09
C ILE A 48 4.91 24.71 6.94
N THR A 49 5.75 24.70 7.96
CA THR A 49 6.05 25.85 8.78
C THR A 49 7.53 25.87 9.15
N VAL A 50 8.12 27.04 9.27
CA VAL A 50 9.47 27.19 9.78
C VAL A 50 9.39 27.38 11.29
N ALA A 51 9.81 26.38 12.05
CA ALA A 51 9.84 26.41 13.51
C ALA A 51 11.27 26.33 14.02
N GLN A 52 11.63 27.16 14.98
CA GLN A 52 12.97 27.22 15.55
C GLN A 52 13.38 25.95 16.32
N LYS A 53 12.42 25.20 16.84
CA LYS A 53 12.66 23.87 17.46
C LYS A 53 11.40 23.00 17.32
N THR A 54 11.52 21.90 16.60
CA THR A 54 10.51 20.85 16.67
C THR A 54 10.72 20.04 17.94
N GLN A 55 9.93 20.27 18.98
CA GLN A 55 9.95 19.37 20.15
C GLN A 55 9.40 18.01 19.72
N VAL A 56 10.30 17.04 19.59
CA VAL A 56 9.88 15.63 19.42
C VAL A 56 9.46 15.14 20.81
N PHE A 57 8.16 14.98 21.02
CA PHE A 57 7.65 14.40 22.27
C PHE A 57 7.97 12.90 22.29
N ASN A 58 9.04 12.52 23.00
CA ASN A 58 9.46 11.12 23.13
C ASN A 58 8.54 10.31 24.08
N SER A 59 7.77 10.97 24.94
CA SER A 59 6.85 10.31 25.86
C SER A 59 5.52 9.94 25.19
N ILE A 60 5.16 8.67 25.22
CA ILE A 60 3.87 8.15 24.72
C ILE A 60 2.70 8.85 25.44
N SER A 61 2.79 9.08 26.76
CA SER A 61 1.74 9.76 27.52
C SER A 61 1.47 11.17 27.00
N LYS A 62 2.52 11.93 26.65
CA LYS A 62 2.35 13.27 26.06
C LYS A 62 1.72 13.20 24.65
N ARG A 63 2.07 12.18 23.86
CA ARG A 63 1.47 11.97 22.54
C ARG A 63 -0.03 11.63 22.65
N ILE A 64 -0.43 10.84 23.67
CA ILE A 64 -1.83 10.49 23.92
C ILE A 64 -2.65 11.70 24.44
N LYS A 65 -2.04 12.59 25.22
CA LYS A 65 -2.77 13.75 25.81
C LYS A 65 -2.98 14.90 24.82
N ASN A 66 -2.12 15.03 23.81
CA ASN A 66 -2.08 16.22 22.93
C ASN A 66 -2.50 15.93 21.48
N GLY A 67 -3.17 14.81 21.23
CA GLY A 67 -3.65 14.48 19.90
C GLY A 67 -5.11 14.87 19.68
N GLU A 68 -5.57 14.61 18.48
CA GLU A 68 -6.92 14.91 18.00
C GLU A 68 -7.70 13.61 17.77
N SER A 69 -8.95 13.59 18.22
CA SER A 69 -9.89 12.51 17.97
C SER A 69 -10.88 12.91 16.88
N SER A 70 -11.17 11.99 15.97
CA SER A 70 -12.24 12.15 15.00
C SER A 70 -13.13 10.92 14.99
N PHE A 71 -14.44 11.15 14.91
CA PHE A 71 -15.45 10.12 14.76
C PHE A 71 -16.29 10.40 13.53
N LEU A 72 -16.37 9.42 12.62
CA LEU A 72 -17.10 9.50 11.37
C LEU A 72 -18.16 8.41 11.33
N ILE A 73 -19.39 8.79 11.04
CA ILE A 73 -20.47 7.87 10.62
C ILE A 73 -20.90 8.31 9.23
N ARG A 74 -20.95 7.37 8.31
CA ARG A 74 -21.43 7.58 6.94
C ARG A 74 -22.43 6.52 6.57
N GLY A 75 -23.65 6.93 6.25
CA GLY A 75 -24.67 6.10 5.62
C GLY A 75 -24.76 6.44 4.14
N THR A 76 -24.85 5.44 3.28
CA THR A 76 -25.05 5.60 1.82
C THR A 76 -26.06 4.60 1.35
N GLN A 77 -26.96 5.02 0.47
CA GLN A 77 -27.96 4.16 -0.14
C GLN A 77 -28.17 4.55 -1.60
N VAL A 78 -28.17 3.54 -2.49
CA VAL A 78 -28.63 3.70 -3.86
C VAL A 78 -30.16 3.54 -3.84
N LEU A 79 -30.88 4.50 -4.40
CA LEU A 79 -32.35 4.51 -4.38
C LEU A 79 -32.94 3.40 -5.24
N GLU A 80 -32.34 3.17 -6.42
CA GLU A 80 -32.72 2.08 -7.31
C GLU A 80 -32.26 0.74 -6.70
N LYS A 81 -33.21 -0.18 -6.56
CA LYS A 81 -32.91 -1.52 -6.05
C LYS A 81 -32.25 -2.37 -7.13
N SER A 82 -31.05 -2.86 -6.85
CA SER A 82 -30.39 -3.85 -7.71
C SER A 82 -31.16 -5.17 -7.74
N LYS A 83 -30.94 -5.95 -8.80
CA LYS A 83 -31.67 -7.22 -9.06
C LYS A 83 -31.66 -8.16 -7.86
N GLY A 84 -30.55 -8.25 -7.11
CA GLY A 84 -30.43 -9.12 -5.95
C GLY A 84 -31.45 -8.88 -4.83
N TYR A 85 -31.99 -7.66 -4.70
CA TYR A 85 -33.06 -7.36 -3.73
C TYR A 85 -34.48 -7.68 -4.24
N LEU A 86 -34.63 -7.89 -5.55
CA LEU A 86 -35.91 -8.13 -6.19
C LEU A 86 -36.19 -9.63 -6.38
N LEU A 87 -35.17 -10.48 -6.21
CA LEU A 87 -35.28 -11.92 -6.32
C LEU A 87 -36.00 -12.51 -5.10
N ALA A 88 -36.71 -13.62 -5.32
CA ALA A 88 -37.29 -14.38 -4.23
C ALA A 88 -36.17 -15.09 -3.41
N SER A 89 -36.41 -15.29 -2.13
CA SER A 89 -35.47 -16.00 -1.24
C SER A 89 -35.23 -17.46 -1.65
N SER A 90 -36.09 -18.04 -2.48
CA SER A 90 -35.91 -19.34 -3.12
C SER A 90 -34.81 -19.35 -4.18
N GLU A 91 -34.49 -18.18 -4.79
CA GLU A 91 -33.39 -18.03 -5.74
C GLU A 91 -32.05 -17.73 -5.02
N VAL A 92 -31.64 -18.66 -4.14
CA VAL A 92 -30.57 -18.50 -3.13
C VAL A 92 -29.26 -17.99 -3.69
N LYS A 93 -28.90 -18.31 -4.93
CA LYS A 93 -27.58 -17.96 -5.49
C LYS A 93 -27.32 -16.45 -5.61
N ASN A 94 -28.34 -15.65 -5.95
CA ASN A 94 -28.20 -14.24 -6.27
C ASN A 94 -29.03 -13.30 -5.38
N TYR A 95 -29.77 -13.85 -4.41
CA TYR A 95 -30.58 -13.10 -3.46
C TYR A 95 -29.71 -12.42 -2.40
N TYR A 96 -30.06 -11.15 -2.06
CA TYR A 96 -29.40 -10.38 -1.01
C TYR A 96 -30.25 -10.36 0.26
N PRO A 97 -29.89 -11.07 1.34
CA PRO A 97 -30.64 -11.12 2.59
C PRO A 97 -30.49 -9.87 3.46
N GLY A 98 -29.56 -9.00 3.13
CA GLY A 98 -29.26 -7.77 3.88
C GLY A 98 -30.02 -6.55 3.39
N SER A 99 -29.83 -5.42 4.09
CA SER A 99 -30.45 -4.14 3.76
C SER A 99 -29.70 -3.38 2.67
N THR A 100 -30.36 -2.41 2.04
CA THR A 100 -29.79 -1.61 0.93
C THR A 100 -28.78 -0.57 1.40
N GLN A 101 -28.71 -0.28 2.70
CA GLN A 101 -27.80 0.72 3.26
C GLN A 101 -26.38 0.18 3.37
N LYS A 102 -25.40 0.98 2.94
CA LYS A 102 -23.99 0.85 3.29
C LYS A 102 -23.71 1.75 4.49
N ILE A 103 -23.06 1.22 5.53
CA ILE A 103 -22.78 1.93 6.77
C ILE A 103 -21.29 1.82 7.05
N LEU A 104 -20.64 2.96 7.29
CA LEU A 104 -19.26 3.06 7.73
C LEU A 104 -19.19 3.82 9.04
N MET A 105 -18.54 3.25 10.03
CA MET A 105 -18.16 3.90 11.28
C MET A 105 -16.63 3.89 11.40
N ARG A 106 -16.05 5.03 11.77
CA ARG A 106 -14.61 5.15 11.97
C ARG A 106 -14.31 6.05 13.15
N TYR A 107 -13.55 5.54 14.10
CA TYR A 107 -12.89 6.33 15.12
C TYR A 107 -11.40 6.40 14.79
N LYS A 108 -10.80 7.58 14.90
CA LYS A 108 -9.39 7.81 14.67
C LYS A 108 -8.85 8.81 15.67
N TYR A 109 -7.79 8.44 16.35
CA TYR A 109 -6.95 9.32 17.14
C TYR A 109 -5.64 9.57 16.41
N ARG A 110 -5.16 10.81 16.38
CA ARG A 110 -3.90 11.18 15.75
C ARG A 110 -3.18 12.27 16.54
N PHE A 111 -1.92 12.04 16.84
CA PHE A 111 -1.00 13.07 17.31
C PHE A 111 0.06 13.32 16.24
N LYS A 112 -0.08 14.39 15.45
CA LYS A 112 0.78 14.69 14.30
C LYS A 112 0.91 13.44 13.40
N ASN A 113 2.14 13.10 12.99
CA ASN A 113 2.48 11.83 12.33
C ASN A 113 3.21 10.84 13.26
N LEU A 114 3.21 11.08 14.57
CA LEU A 114 4.01 10.36 15.57
C LEU A 114 3.25 9.25 16.28
N LEU A 115 1.93 9.41 16.43
CA LEU A 115 1.05 8.40 17.03
C LEU A 115 -0.29 8.42 16.32
N GLN A 116 -0.78 7.26 15.96
CA GLN A 116 -2.12 7.09 15.43
C GLN A 116 -2.69 5.75 15.89
N PHE A 117 -3.95 5.73 16.27
CA PHE A 117 -4.72 4.51 16.44
C PHE A 117 -6.16 4.75 16.02
N GLY A 118 -6.85 3.69 15.65
CA GLY A 118 -8.22 3.81 15.19
C GLY A 118 -8.91 2.47 15.05
N LEU A 119 -10.22 2.58 14.89
CA LEU A 119 -11.13 1.47 14.63
C LEU A 119 -12.02 1.86 13.44
N THR A 120 -12.15 0.95 12.50
CA THR A 120 -13.08 1.09 11.37
C THR A 120 -14.02 -0.11 11.36
N ALA A 121 -15.31 0.13 11.15
CA ALA A 121 -16.32 -0.91 10.98
C ALA A 121 -17.15 -0.56 9.74
N GLU A 122 -17.36 -1.52 8.86
CA GLU A 122 -18.11 -1.34 7.62
C GLU A 122 -19.11 -2.48 7.39
N LYS A 123 -20.23 -2.12 6.83
CA LYS A 123 -21.24 -3.01 6.29
C LYS A 123 -21.59 -2.54 4.89
N ASP A 124 -21.44 -3.40 3.90
CA ASP A 124 -21.84 -3.10 2.53
C ASP A 124 -23.34 -3.26 2.28
N ALA A 125 -23.82 -2.64 1.21
CA ALA A 125 -25.21 -2.79 0.77
C ALA A 125 -25.46 -4.26 0.37
N GLY A 126 -26.53 -4.87 0.88
CA GLY A 126 -26.87 -6.27 0.64
C GLY A 126 -26.41 -7.24 1.73
N GLU A 127 -25.54 -6.80 2.62
CA GLU A 127 -25.07 -7.60 3.73
C GLU A 127 -26.01 -7.54 4.94
N GLN A 128 -26.03 -8.62 5.69
CA GLN A 128 -26.79 -8.70 6.93
C GLN A 128 -26.15 -7.87 8.04
N PHE A 129 -26.96 -7.41 8.98
CA PHE A 129 -26.51 -6.57 10.09
C PHE A 129 -27.23 -6.97 11.36
N PHE A 130 -26.51 -7.41 12.39
CA PHE A 130 -27.00 -8.01 13.63
C PHE A 130 -27.96 -9.21 13.41
N LYS A 131 -27.85 -9.88 12.27
CA LYS A 131 -28.67 -11.07 11.97
C LYS A 131 -27.97 -12.02 11.00
N GLY A 132 -28.45 -13.25 10.93
CA GLY A 132 -27.99 -14.26 9.98
C GLY A 132 -26.49 -14.54 10.07
N ALA A 133 -25.78 -14.34 8.98
CA ALA A 133 -24.33 -14.54 8.91
C ALA A 133 -23.54 -13.48 9.70
N GLN A 134 -24.12 -12.31 9.98
CA GLN A 134 -23.46 -11.16 10.65
C GLN A 134 -24.07 -10.87 12.02
N LYS A 135 -24.05 -11.85 12.91
CA LYS A 135 -24.65 -11.74 14.26
C LYS A 135 -24.02 -10.62 15.12
N TYR A 136 -22.74 -10.28 14.88
CA TYR A 136 -21.99 -9.30 15.66
C TYR A 136 -21.96 -7.90 15.03
N GLY A 137 -22.82 -7.63 14.06
CA GLY A 137 -23.01 -6.30 13.49
C GLY A 137 -22.40 -6.12 12.12
N PHE A 138 -21.26 -5.44 12.05
CA PHE A 138 -20.60 -5.13 10.78
C PHE A 138 -19.94 -6.35 10.16
N ASP A 139 -19.82 -6.34 8.85
CA ASP A 139 -19.15 -7.39 8.10
C ASP A 139 -17.64 -7.31 8.23
N PHE A 140 -17.10 -6.10 8.18
CA PHE A 140 -15.67 -5.80 8.29
C PHE A 140 -15.34 -4.98 9.53
N TYR A 141 -14.29 -5.38 10.22
CA TYR A 141 -13.67 -4.64 11.32
C TYR A 141 -12.16 -4.52 11.09
N SER A 142 -11.63 -3.32 11.29
CA SER A 142 -10.22 -3.01 11.22
C SER A 142 -9.81 -2.18 12.44
N ALA A 143 -8.70 -2.55 13.07
CA ALA A 143 -8.12 -1.80 14.17
C ALA A 143 -6.61 -1.67 13.96
N HIS A 144 -6.06 -0.51 14.26
CA HIS A 144 -4.63 -0.28 14.17
C HIS A 144 -4.11 0.59 15.31
N PHE A 145 -2.86 0.33 15.69
CA PHE A 145 -2.04 1.19 16.52
C PHE A 145 -0.71 1.41 15.82
N PHE A 146 -0.31 2.67 15.67
CA PHE A 146 0.88 3.04 14.94
C PHE A 146 1.66 4.14 15.66
N ILE A 147 2.96 3.94 15.86
CA ILE A 147 3.84 4.91 16.49
C ILE A 147 5.12 5.10 15.70
N ARG A 148 5.67 6.30 15.70
CA ARG A 148 6.91 6.65 15.01
C ARG A 148 7.88 7.38 15.91
N ASN A 149 9.17 7.30 15.55
CA ASN A 149 10.28 8.04 16.15
C ASN A 149 10.34 7.88 17.67
N MET A 150 10.58 6.63 18.09
CA MET A 150 10.82 6.24 19.50
C MET A 150 12.23 5.67 19.65
N GLY A 151 13.21 6.55 19.83
CA GLY A 151 14.62 6.14 19.86
C GLY A 151 15.05 5.52 18.53
N ILE A 152 15.51 4.27 18.56
CA ILE A 152 15.90 3.51 17.36
C ILE A 152 14.69 2.98 16.57
N ILE A 153 13.49 2.98 17.17
CA ILE A 153 12.28 2.55 16.49
C ILE A 153 11.80 3.68 15.59
N LYS A 154 12.00 3.53 14.27
CA LYS A 154 11.48 4.46 13.27
C LYS A 154 9.96 4.37 13.16
N SER A 155 9.42 3.15 13.13
CA SER A 155 7.98 2.89 13.15
C SER A 155 7.65 1.53 13.76
N LEU A 156 6.51 1.46 14.46
CA LEU A 156 5.90 0.25 14.98
C LEU A 156 4.43 0.26 14.58
N ALA A 157 3.98 -0.83 13.98
CA ALA A 157 2.59 -1.06 13.58
C ALA A 157 2.05 -2.29 14.32
N LEU A 158 0.87 -2.19 14.90
CA LEU A 158 0.12 -3.29 15.51
C LEU A 158 -1.31 -3.27 14.99
N GLY A 159 -1.90 -4.43 14.74
CA GLY A 159 -3.22 -4.59 14.13
C GLY A 159 -3.13 -4.51 12.61
N ASP A 160 -3.91 -3.63 11.98
CA ASP A 160 -3.99 -3.51 10.53
C ASP A 160 -3.03 -2.43 10.01
N PHE A 161 -2.16 -2.80 9.08
CA PHE A 161 -1.14 -1.92 8.50
C PHE A 161 -0.86 -2.26 7.03
N SER A 162 -0.29 -1.30 6.32
CA SER A 162 0.19 -1.48 4.94
C SER A 162 1.70 -1.59 4.92
N VAL A 163 2.21 -2.40 3.99
CA VAL A 163 3.64 -2.59 3.72
C VAL A 163 3.96 -2.17 2.30
N ASN A 164 5.04 -1.40 2.14
CA ASN A 164 5.52 -0.91 0.86
C ASN A 164 7.02 -1.18 0.73
N LEU A 165 7.41 -1.96 -0.26
CA LEU A 165 8.78 -2.37 -0.49
C LEU A 165 9.22 -1.98 -1.90
N GLY A 166 10.44 -1.47 -2.03
CA GLY A 166 11.09 -1.13 -3.29
C GLY A 166 10.27 -0.21 -4.21
N GLN A 167 10.14 -0.60 -5.47
CA GLN A 167 9.30 0.03 -6.48
C GLN A 167 7.96 -0.72 -6.67
N GLY A 168 7.60 -1.58 -5.71
CA GLY A 168 6.34 -2.29 -5.66
C GLY A 168 6.27 -3.55 -6.52
N LEU A 169 7.39 -4.14 -6.90
CA LEU A 169 7.38 -5.44 -7.57
C LEU A 169 7.04 -6.57 -6.60
N THR A 170 7.53 -6.53 -5.37
CA THR A 170 7.26 -7.56 -4.34
C THR A 170 5.99 -7.29 -3.57
N GLN A 171 5.88 -6.10 -2.95
CA GLN A 171 4.71 -5.71 -2.16
C GLN A 171 4.52 -4.20 -2.14
N TRP A 172 3.30 -3.74 -2.47
CA TRP A 172 2.92 -2.34 -2.35
C TRP A 172 1.42 -2.22 -2.06
N GLN A 173 1.07 -1.79 -0.87
CA GLN A 173 -0.32 -1.72 -0.39
C GLN A 173 -0.84 -0.29 -0.22
N SER A 174 0.04 0.71 -0.36
CA SER A 174 -0.37 2.11 -0.38
C SER A 174 -0.90 2.54 -1.74
N LEU A 175 -1.55 3.69 -1.76
CA LEU A 175 -2.03 4.29 -3.00
C LEU A 175 -0.90 4.42 -4.01
N ALA A 176 -1.14 3.97 -5.21
CA ALA A 176 -0.20 3.99 -6.31
C ALA A 176 -0.91 4.46 -7.58
N PHE A 177 -0.40 5.54 -8.16
CA PHE A 177 -0.87 6.03 -9.45
C PHE A 177 0.05 5.48 -10.53
N ASN A 178 -0.54 4.98 -11.61
CA ASN A 178 0.21 4.57 -12.78
C ASN A 178 0.30 5.77 -13.75
N LYS A 179 -0.29 5.70 -14.92
CA LYS A 179 -0.25 6.81 -15.86
C LYS A 179 -1.19 7.94 -15.40
N GLY A 180 -0.67 9.13 -15.20
CA GLY A 180 -1.42 10.30 -14.77
C GLY A 180 -0.91 11.58 -15.43
N ALA A 181 -1.53 12.72 -15.11
CA ALA A 181 -1.11 14.03 -15.60
C ALA A 181 0.26 14.45 -15.06
N ASP A 182 0.64 13.99 -13.88
CA ASP A 182 1.98 14.21 -13.31
C ASP A 182 2.95 13.14 -13.82
N ILE A 183 3.67 13.46 -14.88
CA ILE A 183 4.61 12.54 -15.53
C ILE A 183 5.84 12.21 -14.67
N MET A 184 6.15 13.03 -13.67
CA MET A 184 7.29 12.80 -12.77
C MET A 184 6.97 11.79 -11.67
N ASN A 185 5.69 11.44 -11.48
CA ASN A 185 5.24 10.50 -10.45
C ASN A 185 5.34 9.02 -10.89
N THR A 186 6.49 8.64 -11.43
CA THR A 186 6.77 7.26 -11.87
C THR A 186 7.42 6.42 -10.79
N LYS A 187 8.15 7.06 -9.86
CA LYS A 187 8.79 6.38 -8.73
C LYS A 187 7.79 6.10 -7.61
N ARG A 188 7.78 4.87 -7.10
CA ARG A 188 7.05 4.53 -5.88
C ARG A 188 7.73 5.16 -4.67
N GLN A 189 6.94 5.88 -3.88
CA GLN A 189 7.41 6.60 -2.70
C GLN A 189 6.40 6.47 -1.57
N ALA A 190 6.72 5.70 -0.54
CA ALA A 190 5.97 5.62 0.72
C ALA A 190 6.86 5.10 1.84
N ASP A 191 6.43 5.31 3.08
CA ASP A 191 7.04 4.62 4.22
C ASP A 191 6.82 3.11 4.11
N LYS A 192 7.80 2.33 4.56
CA LYS A 192 7.74 0.86 4.51
C LYS A 192 6.56 0.30 5.31
N LEU A 193 6.27 0.88 6.47
CA LEU A 193 5.11 0.57 7.28
C LEU A 193 4.21 1.79 7.42
N MET A 194 2.92 1.62 7.17
CA MET A 194 1.90 2.66 7.32
C MET A 194 0.65 2.12 8.03
N PRO A 195 -0.04 2.95 8.84
CA PRO A 195 -1.29 2.54 9.47
C PRO A 195 -2.37 2.35 8.41
N TYR A 196 -3.17 1.28 8.53
CA TYR A 196 -4.29 1.06 7.64
C TYR A 196 -5.54 1.80 8.11
N ASN A 197 -6.04 2.73 7.31
CA ASN A 197 -7.19 3.58 7.63
C ASN A 197 -8.37 3.40 6.66
N SER A 198 -8.27 2.44 5.75
CA SER A 198 -9.31 2.19 4.75
C SER A 198 -10.35 1.20 5.29
N ALA A 199 -11.49 1.14 4.61
CA ALA A 199 -12.48 0.09 4.76
C ALA A 199 -12.36 -0.99 3.67
N GLY A 200 -11.33 -0.93 2.82
CA GLY A 200 -11.06 -1.97 1.84
C GLY A 200 -10.55 -3.25 2.53
N GLU A 201 -11.01 -4.42 2.08
CA GLU A 201 -10.78 -5.67 2.80
C GLU A 201 -9.57 -6.47 2.31
N ILE A 202 -8.80 -5.94 1.36
CA ILE A 202 -7.81 -6.73 0.64
C ILE A 202 -6.39 -6.28 0.87
N ALA A 203 -6.09 -5.00 0.60
CA ALA A 203 -4.72 -4.52 0.51
C ALA A 203 -4.16 -4.04 1.87
N PHE A 204 -4.10 -4.92 2.87
CA PHE A 204 -3.50 -4.66 4.16
C PHE A 204 -2.93 -5.93 4.79
N ASN A 205 -2.10 -5.77 5.82
CA ASN A 205 -1.62 -6.84 6.69
C ASN A 205 -2.27 -6.70 8.06
N ARG A 206 -2.48 -7.83 8.76
CA ARG A 206 -3.02 -7.87 10.13
C ARG A 206 -2.06 -8.62 11.04
N GLY A 207 -1.46 -7.92 11.99
CA GLY A 207 -0.46 -8.50 12.87
C GLY A 207 0.46 -7.44 13.47
N ALA A 208 1.77 -7.56 13.27
CA ALA A 208 2.76 -6.62 13.79
C ALA A 208 3.87 -6.35 12.77
N GLY A 209 4.38 -5.13 12.77
CA GLY A 209 5.53 -4.75 11.97
C GLY A 209 6.37 -3.69 12.68
N ILE A 210 7.69 -3.77 12.53
CA ILE A 210 8.65 -2.83 13.12
C ILE A 210 9.68 -2.41 12.10
N THR A 211 10.02 -1.13 12.10
CA THR A 211 11.19 -0.58 11.40
C THR A 211 12.13 0.02 12.41
N LEU A 212 13.35 -0.47 12.41
CA LEU A 212 14.46 0.06 13.21
C LEU A 212 15.36 0.91 12.32
N GLN A 213 15.89 1.99 12.86
CA GLN A 213 16.84 2.86 12.17
C GLN A 213 18.03 3.15 13.04
N ILE A 214 19.23 2.86 12.54
CA ILE A 214 20.51 3.17 13.16
C ILE A 214 21.38 3.87 12.13
N LYS A 215 21.57 5.18 12.30
CA LYS A 215 22.28 6.04 11.32
C LYS A 215 21.64 5.90 9.93
N ASN A 216 22.39 5.40 8.96
CA ASN A 216 22.02 5.22 7.56
C ASN A 216 21.34 3.86 7.25
N TRP A 217 21.32 2.95 8.24
CA TRP A 217 20.73 1.63 8.11
C TRP A 217 19.30 1.60 8.61
N GLU A 218 18.43 0.96 7.86
CA GLU A 218 17.08 0.62 8.28
C GLU A 218 16.84 -0.88 8.12
N ALA A 219 16.23 -1.47 9.13
CA ALA A 219 15.76 -2.85 9.09
C ALA A 219 14.27 -2.88 9.42
N THR A 220 13.47 -3.47 8.54
CA THR A 220 12.03 -3.65 8.73
C THR A 220 11.72 -5.15 8.78
N ALA A 221 10.89 -5.56 9.73
CA ALA A 221 10.34 -6.91 9.77
C ALA A 221 8.84 -6.84 10.09
N PHE A 222 8.07 -7.75 9.53
CA PHE A 222 6.64 -7.85 9.80
C PHE A 222 6.12 -9.29 9.72
N VAL A 223 5.07 -9.53 10.47
CA VAL A 223 4.27 -10.75 10.44
C VAL A 223 2.80 -10.39 10.35
N SER A 224 2.06 -11.12 9.52
CA SER A 224 0.64 -10.93 9.33
C SER A 224 -0.06 -12.28 9.21
N TYR A 225 -1.18 -12.44 9.92
CA TYR A 225 -2.09 -13.55 9.70
C TYR A 225 -3.48 -13.01 9.36
N ARG A 226 -4.02 -13.44 8.23
CA ARG A 226 -5.34 -13.04 7.74
C ARG A 226 -6.13 -14.23 7.24
N LYS A 227 -7.43 -14.11 7.35
CA LYS A 227 -8.36 -14.98 6.62
C LYS A 227 -8.83 -14.24 5.38
N LEU A 228 -8.65 -14.86 4.22
CA LEU A 228 -9.02 -14.32 2.91
C LEU A 228 -10.28 -15.02 2.43
N ASP A 229 -11.06 -14.28 1.67
CA ASP A 229 -12.23 -14.83 0.99
C ASP A 229 -11.79 -15.59 -0.26
N ALA A 230 -12.38 -16.76 -0.47
CA ALA A 230 -11.97 -17.62 -1.55
C ALA A 230 -13.11 -18.48 -2.10
N GLY A 231 -12.95 -18.92 -3.34
CA GLY A 231 -13.72 -20.04 -3.89
C GLY A 231 -13.12 -21.33 -3.37
N PHE A 232 -13.90 -22.09 -2.58
CA PHE A 232 -13.48 -23.31 -1.93
C PHE A 232 -14.08 -24.53 -2.61
N ASN A 233 -13.25 -25.51 -2.94
CA ASN A 233 -13.67 -26.76 -3.56
C ASN A 233 -13.06 -27.94 -2.79
N VAL A 234 -13.74 -29.06 -2.83
CA VAL A 234 -13.26 -30.35 -2.30
C VAL A 234 -12.95 -31.24 -3.49
N ASP A 235 -11.74 -31.73 -3.57
CA ASP A 235 -11.40 -32.76 -4.55
C ASP A 235 -11.97 -34.11 -4.07
N THR A 236 -12.92 -34.64 -4.81
CA THR A 236 -13.59 -35.88 -4.49
C THR A 236 -12.70 -37.13 -4.65
N LEU A 237 -11.58 -37.00 -5.36
CA LEU A 237 -10.63 -38.11 -5.58
C LEU A 237 -9.54 -38.17 -4.51
N SER A 238 -8.95 -37.01 -4.17
CA SER A 238 -7.86 -36.93 -3.18
C SER A 238 -8.35 -36.63 -1.77
N TYR A 239 -9.62 -36.24 -1.61
CA TYR A 239 -10.20 -35.72 -0.35
C TYR A 239 -9.43 -34.51 0.20
N GLU A 240 -8.66 -33.81 -0.64
CA GLU A 240 -7.97 -32.59 -0.27
C GLU A 240 -8.79 -31.35 -0.62
N ASP A 241 -8.89 -30.45 0.33
CA ASP A 241 -9.52 -29.15 0.14
C ASP A 241 -8.58 -28.20 -0.59
N TYR A 242 -9.07 -27.53 -1.63
CA TYR A 242 -8.30 -26.53 -2.34
C TYR A 242 -9.09 -25.27 -2.65
N VAL A 243 -8.37 -24.18 -2.87
CA VAL A 243 -8.88 -22.87 -3.24
C VAL A 243 -8.70 -22.66 -4.74
N SER A 244 -9.79 -22.46 -5.46
CA SER A 244 -9.77 -22.21 -6.91
C SER A 244 -9.51 -20.74 -7.26
N SER A 245 -9.90 -19.83 -6.37
CA SER A 245 -9.72 -18.38 -6.59
C SER A 245 -9.75 -17.61 -5.28
N LEU A 246 -8.88 -16.61 -5.14
CA LEU A 246 -8.99 -15.60 -4.11
C LEU A 246 -10.01 -14.54 -4.53
N ARG A 247 -10.96 -14.22 -3.66
CA ARG A 247 -11.97 -13.18 -3.92
C ARG A 247 -11.47 -11.84 -3.43
N THR A 248 -11.61 -10.83 -4.27
CA THR A 248 -11.07 -9.49 -4.01
C THR A 248 -12.15 -8.42 -3.91
N SER A 249 -13.44 -8.78 -3.83
CA SER A 249 -14.53 -7.83 -3.72
C SER A 249 -14.82 -7.37 -2.28
N GLY A 250 -14.59 -8.21 -1.28
CA GLY A 250 -14.99 -8.00 0.11
C GLY A 250 -16.51 -8.08 0.34
N TYR A 251 -17.29 -8.55 -0.65
CA TYR A 251 -18.73 -8.63 -0.50
C TYR A 251 -19.20 -9.97 0.09
N HIS A 252 -20.15 -9.90 1.04
CA HIS A 252 -20.79 -11.07 1.66
C HIS A 252 -22.33 -10.95 1.63
N ARG A 253 -22.87 -10.76 0.40
CA ARG A 253 -24.28 -10.51 0.15
C ARG A 253 -25.05 -11.74 -0.32
N THR A 254 -24.40 -12.61 -1.10
CA THR A 254 -25.00 -13.84 -1.63
C THR A 254 -24.57 -15.05 -0.81
N ALA A 255 -25.30 -16.16 -0.93
CA ALA A 255 -24.96 -17.41 -0.25
C ALA A 255 -23.53 -17.88 -0.58
N SER A 256 -23.11 -17.78 -1.84
CA SER A 256 -21.76 -18.13 -2.29
C SER A 256 -20.68 -17.19 -1.74
N GLU A 257 -20.95 -15.86 -1.65
CA GLU A 257 -20.03 -14.89 -1.03
C GLU A 257 -19.88 -15.18 0.46
N ILE A 258 -20.98 -15.46 1.18
CA ILE A 258 -21.00 -15.79 2.61
C ILE A 258 -20.25 -17.10 2.87
N GLN A 259 -20.46 -18.15 2.06
CA GLN A 259 -19.73 -19.41 2.20
C GLN A 259 -18.23 -19.28 1.97
N GLY A 260 -17.81 -18.40 1.08
CA GLY A 260 -16.43 -18.14 0.77
C GLY A 260 -15.71 -17.19 1.74
N LYS A 261 -16.42 -16.63 2.74
CA LYS A 261 -15.86 -15.68 3.69
C LYS A 261 -14.81 -16.31 4.57
N GLY A 262 -13.58 -15.77 4.51
CA GLY A 262 -12.49 -16.12 5.43
C GLY A 262 -12.07 -17.59 5.43
N VAL A 263 -12.29 -18.32 4.33
CA VAL A 263 -11.98 -19.75 4.24
C VAL A 263 -10.49 -20.01 4.03
N GLN A 264 -9.73 -19.05 3.50
CA GLN A 264 -8.31 -19.21 3.25
C GLN A 264 -7.47 -18.49 4.30
N GLY A 265 -6.79 -19.22 5.19
CA GLY A 265 -5.78 -18.65 6.06
C GLY A 265 -4.51 -18.28 5.28
N GLN A 266 -3.98 -17.08 5.50
CA GLN A 266 -2.72 -16.61 4.95
C GLN A 266 -1.82 -16.09 6.06
N LEU A 267 -0.65 -16.72 6.24
CA LEU A 267 0.45 -16.23 7.04
C LEU A 267 1.44 -15.53 6.11
N THR A 268 1.76 -14.28 6.40
CA THR A 268 2.76 -13.50 5.65
C THR A 268 3.90 -13.13 6.58
N LEU A 269 5.12 -13.43 6.16
CA LEU A 269 6.36 -13.01 6.81
C LEU A 269 7.14 -12.18 5.80
N GLY A 270 7.69 -11.07 6.23
CA GLY A 270 8.52 -10.29 5.32
C GLY A 270 9.39 -9.26 6.01
N GLY A 271 10.30 -8.71 5.24
CA GLY A 271 11.21 -7.70 5.73
C GLY A 271 12.01 -7.01 4.64
N ASN A 272 12.72 -5.99 5.09
CA ASN A 272 13.63 -5.19 4.28
C ASN A 272 14.84 -4.83 5.12
N ILE A 273 16.01 -4.83 4.51
CA ILE A 273 17.22 -4.19 5.02
C ILE A 273 17.66 -3.18 3.99
N SER A 274 17.91 -1.94 4.39
CA SER A 274 18.35 -0.91 3.46
C SER A 274 19.38 0.03 4.08
N TYR A 275 20.24 0.52 3.22
CA TYR A 275 21.22 1.56 3.50
C TYR A 275 20.88 2.80 2.67
N SER A 276 20.79 3.95 3.31
CA SER A 276 20.43 5.20 2.66
C SER A 276 21.36 6.33 3.07
N THR A 277 21.86 7.07 2.08
CA THR A 277 22.52 8.36 2.26
C THR A 277 21.68 9.45 1.59
N GLU A 278 22.18 10.67 1.58
CA GLU A 278 21.48 11.79 0.90
C GLU A 278 21.27 11.56 -0.61
N ARG A 279 22.18 10.82 -1.26
CA ARG A 279 22.19 10.63 -2.71
C ARG A 279 22.02 9.19 -3.16
N PHE A 280 22.20 8.25 -2.26
CA PHE A 280 22.21 6.81 -2.58
C PHE A 280 21.30 6.04 -1.65
N HIS A 281 20.56 5.10 -2.21
CA HIS A 281 19.77 4.11 -1.49
C HIS A 281 19.98 2.73 -2.13
N LEU A 282 20.12 1.72 -1.29
CA LEU A 282 20.13 0.31 -1.67
C LEU A 282 19.31 -0.45 -0.65
N GLY A 283 18.37 -1.26 -1.10
CA GLY A 283 17.51 -2.09 -0.27
C GLY A 283 17.43 -3.52 -0.77
N ALA A 284 17.31 -4.47 0.16
CA ALA A 284 16.98 -5.86 -0.12
C ALA A 284 15.66 -6.20 0.58
N ASN A 285 14.75 -6.82 -0.15
CA ASN A 285 13.39 -7.13 0.29
C ASN A 285 13.11 -8.61 0.17
N ALA A 286 12.36 -9.16 1.11
CA ALA A 286 11.86 -10.52 1.06
C ALA A 286 10.45 -10.59 1.65
N VAL A 287 9.55 -11.31 0.98
CA VAL A 287 8.21 -11.59 1.46
C VAL A 287 7.87 -13.04 1.16
N ASN A 288 7.33 -13.73 2.16
CA ASN A 288 6.86 -15.11 2.04
C ASN A 288 5.40 -15.19 2.48
N TYR A 289 4.60 -15.90 1.71
CA TYR A 289 3.19 -16.17 1.95
C TYR A 289 2.98 -17.67 2.12
N ASN A 290 2.33 -18.06 3.20
CA ASN A 290 1.94 -19.45 3.45
C ASN A 290 0.42 -19.52 3.55
N PHE A 291 -0.18 -20.43 2.80
CA PHE A 291 -1.62 -20.63 2.68
C PHE A 291 -2.05 -21.87 3.44
N GLN A 292 -3.19 -21.79 4.11
CA GLN A 292 -3.78 -22.93 4.83
C GLN A 292 -4.18 -24.04 3.86
N HIS A 293 -4.88 -23.70 2.78
CA HIS A 293 -5.27 -24.62 1.73
C HIS A 293 -4.47 -24.33 0.47
N SER A 294 -4.17 -25.38 -0.32
CA SER A 294 -3.48 -25.22 -1.60
C SER A 294 -4.32 -24.38 -2.56
N ILE A 295 -3.67 -23.43 -3.23
CA ILE A 295 -4.30 -22.71 -4.34
C ILE A 295 -4.10 -23.57 -5.59
N SER A 296 -5.19 -23.89 -6.27
CA SER A 296 -5.18 -24.65 -7.51
C SER A 296 -6.24 -24.13 -8.45
N LYS A 297 -5.84 -23.69 -9.61
CA LYS A 297 -6.75 -23.30 -10.69
C LYS A 297 -6.92 -24.44 -11.67
N GLU A 298 -8.07 -24.46 -12.36
CA GLU A 298 -8.31 -25.43 -13.44
C GLU A 298 -7.22 -25.33 -14.52
N ASP A 299 -6.83 -26.47 -15.08
CA ASP A 299 -5.75 -26.60 -16.07
C ASP A 299 -6.19 -26.08 -17.44
N TYR A 300 -6.30 -24.75 -17.57
CA TYR A 300 -6.48 -24.07 -18.84
C TYR A 300 -5.19 -23.33 -19.24
N LEU A 301 -4.94 -23.18 -20.51
CA LEU A 301 -3.76 -22.50 -21.04
C LEU A 301 -3.53 -21.09 -20.46
N TYR A 302 -4.60 -20.36 -20.17
CA TYR A 302 -4.52 -19.03 -19.56
C TYR A 302 -4.18 -19.07 -18.06
N ASN A 303 -4.30 -20.23 -17.40
CA ASN A 303 -3.92 -20.44 -16.01
C ASN A 303 -2.51 -21.01 -15.83
N LYS A 304 -1.80 -21.30 -16.93
CA LYS A 304 -0.49 -21.98 -16.90
C LYS A 304 0.52 -21.36 -15.94
N TYR A 305 0.48 -20.04 -15.79
CA TYR A 305 1.37 -19.28 -14.90
C TYR A 305 0.63 -18.69 -13.70
N ALA A 306 -0.56 -19.19 -13.38
CA ALA A 306 -1.28 -18.71 -12.22
C ALA A 306 -0.64 -19.21 -10.93
N LEU A 307 -0.75 -18.40 -9.87
CA LEU A 307 -0.29 -18.80 -8.54
C LEU A 307 -0.92 -20.12 -8.14
N SER A 308 -0.08 -21.08 -7.72
CA SER A 308 -0.48 -22.41 -7.29
C SER A 308 0.33 -22.87 -6.07
N GLY A 309 -0.20 -23.87 -5.32
CA GLY A 309 0.47 -24.44 -4.17
C GLY A 309 0.11 -23.77 -2.84
N LYS A 310 0.85 -24.14 -1.79
CA LYS A 310 0.64 -23.68 -0.40
C LYS A 310 1.55 -22.54 0.01
N SER A 311 2.47 -22.09 -0.85
CA SER A 311 3.40 -21.01 -0.55
C SER A 311 3.73 -20.19 -1.78
N ALA A 312 4.06 -18.92 -1.56
CA ALA A 312 4.63 -18.03 -2.55
C ALA A 312 5.68 -17.15 -1.88
N ALA A 313 6.74 -16.82 -2.59
CA ALA A 313 7.77 -15.93 -2.08
C ALA A 313 8.26 -14.97 -3.17
N ASN A 314 8.62 -13.77 -2.75
CA ASN A 314 9.22 -12.77 -3.63
C ASN A 314 10.44 -12.17 -2.95
N TYR A 315 11.49 -12.00 -3.70
CA TYR A 315 12.75 -11.38 -3.27
C TYR A 315 13.09 -10.25 -4.23
N SER A 316 13.61 -9.15 -3.72
CA SER A 316 14.05 -8.07 -4.61
C SER A 316 15.22 -7.27 -4.04
N ILE A 317 15.90 -6.57 -4.94
CA ILE A 317 16.87 -5.53 -4.63
C ILE A 317 16.36 -4.25 -5.28
N ASP A 318 16.24 -3.19 -4.49
CA ASP A 318 15.88 -1.87 -4.99
C ASP A 318 16.99 -0.87 -4.72
N TYR A 319 17.08 0.12 -5.59
CA TYR A 319 18.12 1.14 -5.50
C TYR A 319 17.63 2.49 -5.99
N SER A 320 18.28 3.55 -5.51
CA SER A 320 18.22 4.84 -6.16
C SER A 320 19.53 5.63 -5.97
N TYR A 321 19.83 6.47 -6.96
CA TYR A 321 21.01 7.33 -6.95
C TYR A 321 20.71 8.68 -7.59
N THR A 322 21.08 9.75 -6.88
CA THR A 322 20.92 11.13 -7.37
C THR A 322 22.28 11.71 -7.72
N PHE A 323 22.45 12.09 -8.98
CA PHE A 323 23.63 12.78 -9.46
C PHE A 323 23.22 14.10 -10.12
N LYS A 324 23.58 15.22 -9.50
CA LYS A 324 23.18 16.57 -9.94
C LYS A 324 21.65 16.64 -10.13
N ASN A 325 21.20 16.87 -11.35
CA ASN A 325 19.82 17.02 -11.77
C ASN A 325 19.18 15.71 -12.31
N ILE A 326 19.84 14.57 -12.09
CA ILE A 326 19.39 13.25 -12.56
C ILE A 326 19.17 12.35 -11.35
N HIS A 327 18.04 11.67 -11.33
CA HIS A 327 17.71 10.67 -10.32
C HIS A 327 17.39 9.33 -10.97
N PHE A 328 18.26 8.34 -10.74
CA PHE A 328 18.07 6.95 -11.13
C PHE A 328 17.38 6.18 -10.02
N PHE A 329 16.51 5.25 -10.37
CA PHE A 329 15.88 4.35 -9.43
C PHE A 329 15.45 3.06 -10.10
N GLY A 330 15.32 1.98 -9.35
CA GLY A 330 14.86 0.73 -9.89
C GLY A 330 14.66 -0.35 -8.83
N GLU A 331 14.10 -1.46 -9.29
CA GLU A 331 13.95 -2.70 -8.54
C GLU A 331 14.08 -3.87 -9.49
N VAL A 332 14.81 -4.91 -9.05
CA VAL A 332 14.87 -6.22 -9.66
C VAL A 332 14.30 -7.22 -8.69
N ALA A 333 13.34 -8.02 -9.12
CA ALA A 333 12.67 -8.99 -8.27
C ALA A 333 12.66 -10.37 -8.92
N VAL A 334 12.59 -11.39 -8.09
CA VAL A 334 12.35 -12.78 -8.45
C VAL A 334 11.30 -13.39 -7.54
N ASP A 335 10.53 -14.33 -8.06
CA ASP A 335 9.64 -15.17 -7.26
C ASP A 335 10.31 -16.51 -6.88
N ASN A 336 9.56 -17.40 -6.24
CA ASN A 336 10.09 -18.72 -5.84
C ASN A 336 10.43 -19.63 -7.01
N ASP A 337 9.86 -19.42 -8.18
CA ASP A 337 10.14 -20.18 -9.41
C ASP A 337 11.28 -19.54 -10.23
N MET A 338 11.93 -18.50 -9.69
CA MET A 338 13.01 -17.73 -10.31
C MET A 338 12.58 -16.93 -11.54
N ASP A 339 11.28 -16.71 -11.71
CA ASP A 339 10.76 -15.78 -12.69
C ASP A 339 11.08 -14.34 -12.29
N LYS A 340 11.38 -13.50 -13.28
CA LYS A 340 12.04 -12.20 -13.08
C LYS A 340 11.12 -11.04 -13.37
N ALA A 341 11.25 -9.98 -12.60
CA ALA A 341 10.63 -8.69 -12.84
C ALA A 341 11.66 -7.56 -12.65
N LEU A 342 11.60 -6.57 -13.52
CA LEU A 342 12.52 -5.43 -13.55
C LEU A 342 11.73 -4.15 -13.79
N VAL A 343 12.00 -3.13 -12.98
CA VAL A 343 11.57 -1.74 -13.21
C VAL A 343 12.77 -0.82 -12.99
N ASN A 344 13.11 0.00 -13.98
CA ASN A 344 14.16 1.00 -13.91
C ASN A 344 13.62 2.35 -14.38
N GLY A 345 13.88 3.40 -13.64
CA GLY A 345 13.42 4.74 -13.96
C GLY A 345 14.52 5.79 -13.88
N LEU A 346 14.28 6.87 -14.57
CA LEU A 346 15.15 8.01 -14.66
C LEU A 346 14.30 9.29 -14.63
N LEU A 347 14.56 10.16 -13.67
CA LEU A 347 13.99 11.51 -13.61
C LEU A 347 15.09 12.53 -13.86
N ILE A 348 14.82 13.50 -14.74
CA ILE A 348 15.76 14.53 -15.13
C ILE A 348 15.08 15.88 -15.00
N ASN A 349 15.69 16.82 -14.30
CA ASN A 349 15.32 18.22 -14.35
C ASN A 349 16.36 18.96 -15.22
N MET A 350 16.01 19.21 -16.48
CA MET A 350 16.93 19.87 -17.41
C MET A 350 17.07 21.36 -17.10
N ASP A 351 15.96 21.98 -16.74
CA ASP A 351 15.87 23.39 -16.36
C ASP A 351 14.75 23.54 -15.33
N VAL A 352 14.58 24.74 -14.76
CA VAL A 352 13.48 25.08 -13.83
C VAL A 352 12.13 24.76 -14.44
N ASN A 353 12.01 24.98 -15.75
CA ASN A 353 10.76 24.81 -16.50
C ASN A 353 10.65 23.49 -17.28
N VAL A 354 11.68 22.63 -17.28
CA VAL A 354 11.69 21.42 -18.11
C VAL A 354 12.11 20.21 -17.30
N SER A 355 11.20 19.26 -17.14
CA SER A 355 11.42 18.00 -16.47
C SER A 355 11.06 16.80 -17.37
N MET A 356 11.84 15.73 -17.28
CA MET A 356 11.68 14.52 -18.07
C MET A 356 11.64 13.30 -17.16
N SER A 357 10.82 12.33 -17.53
CA SER A 357 10.73 11.02 -16.88
C SER A 357 10.81 9.90 -17.91
N PHE A 358 11.65 8.92 -17.62
CA PHE A 358 11.74 7.68 -18.36
C PHE A 358 11.60 6.51 -17.40
N LEU A 359 10.89 5.46 -17.82
CA LEU A 359 10.78 4.24 -17.05
C LEU A 359 10.69 3.04 -17.98
N TYR A 360 11.64 2.14 -17.82
CA TYR A 360 11.64 0.83 -18.49
C TYR A 360 11.19 -0.26 -17.53
N ARG A 361 10.36 -1.17 -18.02
CA ARG A 361 9.89 -2.33 -17.26
C ARG A 361 9.93 -3.58 -18.11
N ASN A 362 10.27 -4.68 -17.46
CA ASN A 362 10.26 -6.00 -18.08
C ASN A 362 9.90 -7.04 -17.02
N ILE A 363 8.76 -7.70 -17.21
CA ILE A 363 8.19 -8.66 -16.26
C ILE A 363 7.92 -9.94 -17.02
N SER A 364 8.51 -11.04 -16.57
CA SER A 364 8.36 -12.36 -17.22
C SER A 364 6.91 -12.85 -17.14
N ARG A 365 6.59 -13.82 -17.97
CA ARG A 365 5.23 -14.42 -18.02
C ARG A 365 4.88 -15.17 -16.74
N GLY A 366 5.87 -15.83 -16.13
CA GLY A 366 5.68 -16.62 -14.94
C GLY A 366 5.74 -15.84 -13.65
N TYR A 367 6.28 -14.60 -13.66
CA TYR A 367 6.42 -13.81 -12.43
C TYR A 367 5.09 -13.60 -11.72
N GLN A 368 5.03 -14.03 -10.45
CA GLN A 368 3.86 -13.94 -9.59
C GLN A 368 4.17 -13.15 -8.32
N SER A 369 3.35 -12.17 -8.02
CA SER A 369 3.36 -11.46 -6.74
C SER A 369 1.94 -11.07 -6.33
N LEU A 370 1.53 -11.45 -5.11
CA LEU A 370 0.16 -11.25 -4.61
C LEU A 370 -0.23 -9.79 -4.45
N TYR A 371 0.68 -8.97 -3.98
CA TYR A 371 0.40 -7.57 -3.61
C TYR A 371 1.34 -6.59 -4.31
N SER A 372 1.83 -6.96 -5.47
CA SER A 372 2.59 -6.04 -6.32
C SER A 372 1.71 -4.92 -6.85
N ASN A 373 2.23 -3.70 -6.87
CA ASN A 373 1.60 -2.53 -7.49
C ASN A 373 2.68 -1.56 -7.97
N SER A 374 3.56 -2.05 -8.83
CA SER A 374 4.61 -1.24 -9.46
C SER A 374 4.03 -0.35 -10.58
N PHE A 375 4.87 0.49 -11.20
CA PHE A 375 4.43 1.33 -12.31
C PHE A 375 4.31 0.49 -13.60
N THR A 376 3.14 -0.15 -13.77
CA THR A 376 2.82 -1.06 -14.86
C THR A 376 1.55 -0.64 -15.61
N LYS A 377 1.27 -1.27 -16.74
CA LYS A 377 0.03 -1.05 -17.48
C LYS A 377 -1.14 -1.77 -16.80
N ASN A 378 -0.90 -2.99 -16.35
CA ASN A 378 -1.89 -3.82 -15.69
C ASN A 378 -1.75 -3.73 -14.16
N THR A 379 -2.86 -3.89 -13.46
CA THR A 379 -2.89 -3.90 -11.98
C THR A 379 -2.04 -5.04 -11.41
N TYR A 380 -2.05 -6.20 -12.06
CA TYR A 380 -1.19 -7.32 -11.72
C TYR A 380 -0.07 -7.40 -12.76
N PRO A 381 1.18 -7.13 -12.37
CA PRO A 381 2.30 -7.08 -13.30
C PRO A 381 2.75 -8.50 -13.70
N THR A 382 2.32 -8.94 -14.86
CA THR A 382 2.77 -10.20 -15.50
C THR A 382 2.88 -10.02 -17.00
N ASN A 383 3.87 -10.67 -17.63
CA ASN A 383 4.07 -10.69 -19.07
C ASN A 383 4.01 -9.28 -19.71
N GLU A 384 4.79 -8.37 -19.17
CA GLU A 384 4.76 -6.98 -19.61
C GLU A 384 6.18 -6.47 -19.88
N SER A 385 6.41 -5.92 -21.07
CA SER A 385 7.62 -5.16 -21.42
C SER A 385 7.22 -3.82 -22.01
N GLY A 386 7.88 -2.73 -21.57
CA GLY A 386 7.54 -1.42 -22.08
C GLY A 386 8.44 -0.31 -21.59
N LEU A 387 8.48 0.76 -22.39
CA LEU A 387 9.11 2.03 -22.07
C LEU A 387 8.04 3.10 -21.90
N TYR A 388 8.11 3.83 -20.81
CA TYR A 388 7.36 5.07 -20.59
C TYR A 388 8.31 6.24 -20.70
N SER A 389 7.90 7.30 -21.40
CA SER A 389 8.60 8.57 -21.44
C SER A 389 7.61 9.71 -21.32
N GLY A 390 8.01 10.76 -20.62
CA GLY A 390 7.21 11.95 -20.44
C GLY A 390 8.09 13.20 -20.31
N ILE A 391 7.58 14.32 -20.77
CA ILE A 391 8.21 15.66 -20.66
C ILE A 391 7.15 16.61 -20.12
N THR A 392 7.51 17.37 -19.09
CA THR A 392 6.74 18.53 -18.61
C THR A 392 7.48 19.78 -18.94
N ILE A 393 6.77 20.73 -19.54
CA ILE A 393 7.26 22.07 -19.80
C ILE A 393 6.30 23.03 -19.10
N THR A 394 6.83 23.84 -18.18
CA THR A 394 6.07 24.86 -17.45
C THR A 394 6.52 26.22 -17.97
N PRO A 395 5.70 26.93 -18.77
CA PRO A 395 6.06 28.23 -19.37
C PRO A 395 6.21 29.34 -18.35
#